data_28e7c5c649be83fdaee6b1c71674dd90
#
_entry.id   28e7c5c649be83fdaee6b1c71674dd90
#
_cell.length_a   1.000
_cell.length_b   1.000
_cell.length_c   1.000
_cell.angle_alpha   90.00
_cell.angle_beta   90.00
_cell.angle_gamma   90.00
#
_symmetry.space_group_name_H-M   'P 1'
#
loop_
_entity.id
_entity.type
_entity.pdbx_description
1 polymer ?
#
loop_
_entity_poly.entity_id
_entity_poly.type
_entity_poly.pdbx_seq_one_letter_code
_entity_poly.pdbx_strand_id
1 'polypeptide(L)'
;MLNINDYKHIHCIGIGGIGLSAVAEICKSRGFEVSGSDMKTSEMTDHLTEQGITVHIGHAAENINGADLVVYSAAVSPENPEIVAAKENGIQLATRAEALGALMHDYSTSIAVSGTHGKTTTTSMVSLILEHAGTDPTILIGGNLPEFHGNAKIGHSGYFVTEACEYMDSFLSLRPKIEIILNIDSDHLDYFKDIDHIVKSFDNFSHLVPRDGFIVAFD
;
A
#
# COMPACT_ATOMS: atom_id res chain seq x y z
N MET A 1 -2.95 13.10 10.04
CA MET A 1 -2.31 12.22 9.04
C MET A 1 -1.57 11.15 9.80
N LEU A 2 -1.66 9.88 9.38
CA LEU A 2 -0.95 8.78 10.02
C LEU A 2 0.57 9.00 9.87
N ASN A 3 1.30 8.92 10.98
CA ASN A 3 2.76 8.85 10.96
C ASN A 3 3.15 7.48 11.50
N ILE A 4 3.63 6.61 10.62
CA ILE A 4 3.91 5.21 10.96
C ILE A 4 5.01 5.07 12.02
N ASN A 5 5.91 6.06 12.11
CA ASN A 5 7.02 6.07 13.05
C ASN A 5 6.60 6.31 14.53
N ASP A 6 5.33 6.66 14.76
CA ASP A 6 4.78 6.82 16.12
C ASP A 6 4.44 5.46 16.76
N TYR A 7 4.51 4.36 15.99
CA TYR A 7 4.12 3.01 16.39
C TYR A 7 5.33 2.08 16.45
N LYS A 8 5.19 0.98 17.17
CA LYS A 8 6.26 -0.04 17.34
C LYS A 8 5.83 -1.40 16.84
N HIS A 9 4.59 -1.79 17.15
CA HIS A 9 4.03 -3.07 16.75
C HIS A 9 2.82 -2.86 15.85
N ILE A 10 2.95 -3.30 14.60
CA ILE A 10 1.94 -3.16 13.55
C ILE A 10 1.30 -4.53 13.30
N HIS A 11 -0.01 -4.64 13.48
CA HIS A 11 -0.77 -5.84 13.16
C HIS A 11 -1.53 -5.67 11.84
N CYS A 12 -1.43 -6.64 10.93
CA CYS A 12 -2.01 -6.59 9.59
C CYS A 12 -3.14 -7.62 9.44
N ILE A 13 -4.41 -7.17 9.30
CA ILE A 13 -5.58 -8.05 9.11
C ILE A 13 -5.79 -8.33 7.62
N GLY A 14 -5.71 -9.60 7.22
CA GLY A 14 -5.70 -10.05 5.82
C GLY A 14 -4.28 -9.98 5.24
N ILE A 15 -3.28 -10.33 6.04
CA ILE A 15 -1.85 -10.17 5.75
C ILE A 15 -1.39 -11.00 4.54
N GLY A 16 -2.05 -12.11 4.22
CA GLY A 16 -1.76 -12.93 3.03
C GLY A 16 -2.20 -12.32 1.70
N GLY A 17 -2.92 -11.19 1.74
CA GLY A 17 -3.30 -10.45 0.53
C GLY A 17 -2.11 -9.71 -0.09
N ILE A 18 -1.98 -9.78 -1.43
CA ILE A 18 -0.85 -9.24 -2.21
C ILE A 18 -0.41 -7.83 -1.78
N GLY A 19 -1.37 -6.93 -1.58
CA GLY A 19 -1.02 -5.54 -1.25
C GLY A 19 -0.68 -5.31 0.22
N LEU A 20 -1.22 -6.12 1.15
CA LEU A 20 -0.96 -5.94 2.58
C LEU A 20 0.29 -6.70 3.03
N SER A 21 0.61 -7.84 2.40
CA SER A 21 1.87 -8.54 2.62
C SER A 21 3.08 -7.64 2.34
N ALA A 22 3.05 -6.91 1.24
CA ALA A 22 4.12 -5.98 0.90
C ALA A 22 4.27 -4.84 1.92
N VAL A 23 3.17 -4.29 2.44
CA VAL A 23 3.22 -3.30 3.54
C VAL A 23 3.86 -3.92 4.79
N ALA A 24 3.48 -5.15 5.13
CA ALA A 24 4.05 -5.88 6.27
C ALA A 24 5.55 -6.10 6.12
N GLU A 25 6.02 -6.52 4.94
CA GLU A 25 7.44 -6.71 4.63
C GLU A 25 8.23 -5.40 4.71
N ILE A 26 7.70 -4.29 4.17
CA ILE A 26 8.33 -2.97 4.27
C ILE A 26 8.44 -2.54 5.75
N CYS A 27 7.37 -2.71 6.54
CA CYS A 27 7.40 -2.42 7.97
C CYS A 27 8.46 -3.27 8.69
N LYS A 28 8.50 -4.58 8.40
CA LYS A 28 9.49 -5.50 8.98
C LYS A 28 10.92 -5.10 8.65
N SER A 29 11.20 -4.76 7.39
CA SER A 29 12.53 -4.34 6.94
C SER A 29 13.01 -3.05 7.61
N ARG A 30 12.08 -2.20 8.03
CA ARG A 30 12.35 -0.96 8.77
C ARG A 30 12.50 -1.15 10.28
N GLY A 31 12.38 -2.39 10.76
CA GLY A 31 12.60 -2.75 12.16
C GLY A 31 11.37 -2.66 13.05
N PHE A 32 10.17 -2.48 12.46
CA PHE A 32 8.93 -2.61 13.24
C PHE A 32 8.70 -4.06 13.67
N GLU A 33 8.10 -4.24 14.84
CA GLU A 33 7.47 -5.50 15.18
C GLU A 33 6.22 -5.66 14.29
N VAL A 34 6.11 -6.78 13.58
CA VAL A 34 4.99 -7.02 12.67
C VAL A 34 4.35 -8.36 12.98
N SER A 35 3.04 -8.32 13.11
CA SER A 35 2.19 -9.51 13.17
C SER A 35 1.03 -9.35 12.19
N GLY A 36 0.28 -10.41 11.97
CA GLY A 36 -0.94 -10.31 11.19
C GLY A 36 -1.78 -11.57 11.26
N SER A 37 -2.94 -11.49 10.63
CA SER A 37 -3.88 -12.60 10.55
C SER A 37 -4.38 -12.78 9.12
N ASP A 38 -4.73 -14.02 8.77
CA ASP A 38 -5.44 -14.33 7.54
C ASP A 38 -6.41 -15.49 7.78
N MET A 39 -7.43 -15.62 6.95
CA MET A 39 -8.43 -16.68 7.09
C MET A 39 -7.85 -18.08 6.84
N LYS A 40 -6.81 -18.19 6.02
CA LYS A 40 -6.20 -19.46 5.62
C LYS A 40 -4.71 -19.32 5.35
N THR A 41 -4.01 -20.43 5.44
CA THR A 41 -2.61 -20.54 5.00
C THR A 41 -2.50 -20.38 3.49
N SER A 42 -1.40 -19.81 3.05
CA SER A 42 -1.02 -19.62 1.65
C SER A 42 0.50 -19.55 1.53
N GLU A 43 1.03 -19.68 0.33
CA GLU A 43 2.47 -19.47 0.09
C GLU A 43 2.95 -18.11 0.63
N MET A 44 2.10 -17.09 0.55
CA MET A 44 2.43 -15.76 1.08
C MET A 44 2.51 -15.75 2.61
N THR A 45 1.56 -16.37 3.32
CA THR A 45 1.61 -16.46 4.79
C THR A 45 2.80 -17.26 5.28
N ASP A 46 3.18 -18.32 4.55
CA ASP A 46 4.35 -19.13 4.85
C ASP A 46 5.64 -18.31 4.64
N HIS A 47 5.74 -17.59 3.52
CA HIS A 47 6.84 -16.68 3.22
C HIS A 47 7.03 -15.61 4.30
N LEU A 48 5.95 -14.94 4.73
CA LEU A 48 5.99 -13.93 5.80
C LEU A 48 6.46 -14.53 7.13
N THR A 49 6.03 -15.75 7.43
CA THR A 49 6.46 -16.48 8.63
C THR A 49 7.96 -16.80 8.59
N GLU A 50 8.49 -17.20 7.43
CA GLU A 50 9.92 -17.43 7.23
C GLU A 50 10.75 -16.14 7.40
N GLN A 51 10.16 -14.99 7.10
CA GLN A 51 10.78 -13.67 7.36
C GLN A 51 10.67 -13.21 8.83
N GLY A 52 10.12 -14.05 9.72
CA GLY A 52 9.99 -13.75 11.14
C GLY A 52 8.85 -12.78 11.46
N ILE A 53 7.79 -12.76 10.64
CA ILE A 53 6.52 -12.11 10.93
C ILE A 53 5.60 -13.13 11.60
N THR A 54 4.97 -12.76 12.71
CA THR A 54 4.00 -13.64 13.38
C THR A 54 2.67 -13.62 12.61
N VAL A 55 2.29 -14.76 12.03
CA VAL A 55 1.04 -14.90 11.27
C VAL A 55 0.08 -15.83 12.00
N HIS A 56 -1.11 -15.31 12.30
CA HIS A 56 -2.23 -16.06 12.88
C HIS A 56 -3.18 -16.54 11.80
N ILE A 57 -3.58 -17.80 11.84
CA ILE A 57 -4.61 -18.33 10.94
C ILE A 57 -5.95 -18.32 11.66
N GLY A 58 -6.90 -17.63 11.05
CA GLY A 58 -8.19 -17.25 11.65
C GLY A 58 -8.13 -15.89 12.32
N HIS A 59 -9.30 -15.26 12.44
CA HIS A 59 -9.45 -13.95 13.06
C HIS A 59 -9.96 -14.10 14.49
N ALA A 60 -9.24 -13.53 15.46
CA ALA A 60 -9.60 -13.55 16.86
C ALA A 60 -9.14 -12.26 17.55
N ALA A 61 -9.90 -11.78 18.53
CA ALA A 61 -9.60 -10.55 19.25
C ALA A 61 -8.20 -10.55 19.89
N GLU A 62 -7.73 -11.71 20.29
CA GLU A 62 -6.43 -11.90 20.93
C GLU A 62 -5.24 -11.71 19.99
N ASN A 63 -5.44 -11.81 18.68
CA ASN A 63 -4.36 -11.69 17.69
C ASN A 63 -3.71 -10.30 17.71
N ILE A 64 -4.45 -9.25 18.10
CA ILE A 64 -3.94 -7.87 18.17
C ILE A 64 -3.26 -7.52 19.50
N ASN A 65 -3.08 -8.48 20.40
CA ASN A 65 -2.46 -8.22 21.70
C ASN A 65 -1.04 -7.67 21.53
N GLY A 66 -0.80 -6.50 22.12
CA GLY A 66 0.47 -5.79 22.04
C GLY A 66 0.63 -4.89 20.79
N ALA A 67 -0.27 -4.95 19.83
CA ALA A 67 -0.26 -4.02 18.70
C ALA A 67 -0.69 -2.62 19.13
N ASP A 68 -0.03 -1.62 18.56
CA ASP A 68 -0.35 -0.20 18.75
C ASP A 68 -0.89 0.45 17.46
N LEU A 69 -0.74 -0.23 16.32
CA LEU A 69 -1.39 0.08 15.06
C LEU A 69 -1.97 -1.19 14.43
N VAL A 70 -3.22 -1.14 14.00
CA VAL A 70 -3.85 -2.21 13.23
C VAL A 70 -4.14 -1.72 11.81
N VAL A 71 -3.52 -2.39 10.82
CA VAL A 71 -3.70 -2.10 9.39
C VAL A 71 -4.57 -3.18 8.77
N TYR A 72 -5.57 -2.80 8.01
CA TYR A 72 -6.50 -3.75 7.41
C TYR A 72 -6.73 -3.52 5.93
N SER A 73 -7.03 -4.61 5.21
CA SER A 73 -7.46 -4.58 3.82
C SER A 73 -8.92 -4.12 3.70
N ALA A 74 -9.25 -3.42 2.63
CA ALA A 74 -10.64 -3.01 2.34
C ALA A 74 -11.62 -4.19 2.21
N ALA A 75 -11.13 -5.42 2.00
CA ALA A 75 -11.95 -6.63 1.95
C ALA A 75 -12.37 -7.15 3.33
N VAL A 76 -11.77 -6.63 4.41
CA VAL A 76 -12.09 -7.07 5.78
C VAL A 76 -13.36 -6.40 6.26
N SER A 77 -14.29 -7.22 6.76
CA SER A 77 -15.56 -6.71 7.31
C SER A 77 -15.31 -5.81 8.53
N PRO A 78 -16.06 -4.70 8.67
CA PRO A 78 -16.05 -3.89 9.89
C PRO A 78 -16.40 -4.65 11.17
N GLU A 79 -17.05 -5.81 11.04
CA GLU A 79 -17.45 -6.72 12.13
C GLU A 79 -16.36 -7.76 12.48
N ASN A 80 -15.20 -7.71 11.80
CA ASN A 80 -14.08 -8.59 12.11
C ASN A 80 -13.69 -8.43 13.58
N PRO A 81 -13.52 -9.54 14.35
CA PRO A 81 -13.26 -9.49 15.79
C PRO A 81 -12.00 -8.68 16.15
N GLU A 82 -11.00 -8.64 15.28
CA GLU A 82 -9.78 -7.87 15.49
C GLU A 82 -10.04 -6.35 15.29
N ILE A 83 -10.87 -5.96 14.32
CA ILE A 83 -11.29 -4.55 14.13
C ILE A 83 -12.14 -4.09 15.33
N VAL A 84 -13.05 -4.94 15.77
CA VAL A 84 -13.90 -4.63 16.95
C VAL A 84 -13.04 -4.47 18.19
N ALA A 85 -12.15 -5.42 18.44
CA ALA A 85 -11.25 -5.37 19.59
C ALA A 85 -10.31 -4.15 19.54
N ALA A 86 -9.79 -3.79 18.36
CA ALA A 86 -8.96 -2.59 18.21
C ALA A 86 -9.72 -1.30 18.57
N LYS A 87 -10.99 -1.18 18.16
CA LYS A 87 -11.86 -0.05 18.53
C LYS A 87 -12.13 0.01 20.03
N GLU A 88 -12.45 -1.14 20.64
CA GLU A 88 -12.74 -1.25 22.07
C GLU A 88 -11.54 -0.92 22.95
N ASN A 89 -10.34 -1.28 22.51
CA ASN A 89 -9.09 -1.02 23.21
C ASN A 89 -8.45 0.33 22.85
N GLY A 90 -9.05 1.13 21.96
CA GLY A 90 -8.51 2.41 21.53
C GLY A 90 -7.22 2.31 20.70
N ILE A 91 -6.97 1.15 20.07
CA ILE A 91 -5.83 0.95 19.17
C ILE A 91 -6.12 1.68 17.84
N GLN A 92 -5.13 2.39 17.32
CA GLN A 92 -5.27 3.09 16.04
C GLN A 92 -5.54 2.09 14.90
N LEU A 93 -6.54 2.39 14.11
CA LEU A 93 -6.87 1.66 12.88
C LEU A 93 -6.42 2.48 11.67
N ALA A 94 -5.89 1.80 10.67
CA ALA A 94 -5.57 2.39 9.38
C ALA A 94 -5.89 1.41 8.25
N THR A 95 -6.35 1.94 7.13
CA THR A 95 -6.46 1.16 5.90
C THR A 95 -5.07 0.88 5.32
N ARG A 96 -4.97 -0.13 4.46
CA ARG A 96 -3.73 -0.40 3.70
C ARG A 96 -3.23 0.84 2.95
N ALA A 97 -4.14 1.62 2.35
CA ALA A 97 -3.78 2.81 1.59
C ALA A 97 -3.20 3.91 2.49
N GLU A 98 -3.76 4.12 3.68
CA GLU A 98 -3.23 5.08 4.66
C GLU A 98 -1.86 4.66 5.18
N ALA A 99 -1.67 3.36 5.47
CA ALA A 99 -0.38 2.84 5.90
C ALA A 99 0.68 2.98 4.78
N LEU A 100 0.31 2.68 3.54
CA LEU A 100 1.19 2.85 2.39
C LEU A 100 1.58 4.32 2.18
N GLY A 101 0.62 5.24 2.26
CA GLY A 101 0.88 6.68 2.18
C GLY A 101 1.80 7.20 3.29
N ALA A 102 1.64 6.67 4.51
CA ALA A 102 2.52 6.98 5.63
C ALA A 102 3.95 6.46 5.40
N LEU A 103 4.08 5.24 4.85
CA LEU A 103 5.40 4.68 4.47
C LEU A 103 6.07 5.49 3.36
N MET A 104 5.31 5.95 2.36
CA MET A 104 5.86 6.76 1.25
C MET A 104 6.49 8.06 1.71
N HIS A 105 6.00 8.66 2.79
CA HIS A 105 6.50 9.92 3.32
C HIS A 105 7.98 9.87 3.70
N ASP A 106 8.51 8.71 4.06
CA ASP A 106 9.89 8.54 4.49
C ASP A 106 10.88 8.40 3.32
N TYR A 107 10.38 8.30 2.08
CA TYR A 107 11.21 8.25 0.89
C TYR A 107 11.37 9.63 0.26
N SER A 108 12.61 9.98 -0.10
CA SER A 108 12.91 11.28 -0.72
C SER A 108 12.30 11.46 -2.11
N THR A 109 12.06 10.35 -2.81
CA THR A 109 11.51 10.33 -4.16
C THR A 109 10.50 9.19 -4.30
N SER A 110 9.24 9.48 -4.04
CA SER A 110 8.14 8.56 -4.21
C SER A 110 7.43 8.81 -5.55
N ILE A 111 7.25 7.75 -6.33
CA ILE A 111 6.63 7.78 -7.66
C ILE A 111 5.34 6.97 -7.58
N ALA A 112 4.22 7.59 -7.95
CA ALA A 112 2.92 6.94 -8.02
C ALA A 112 2.43 6.95 -9.47
N VAL A 113 2.07 5.78 -9.99
CA VAL A 113 1.53 5.62 -11.34
C VAL A 113 0.03 5.42 -11.24
N SER A 114 -0.73 6.41 -11.70
CA SER A 114 -2.18 6.45 -11.72
C SER A 114 -2.73 6.33 -13.15
N GLY A 115 -4.02 6.15 -13.28
CA GLY A 115 -4.74 6.07 -14.55
C GLY A 115 -5.70 4.91 -14.56
N THR A 116 -6.73 4.96 -15.37
CA THR A 116 -7.71 3.89 -15.51
C THR A 116 -7.06 2.61 -16.01
N HIS A 117 -6.19 2.71 -17.02
CA HIS A 117 -5.53 1.58 -17.67
C HIS A 117 -4.01 1.74 -17.71
N GLY A 118 -3.29 0.61 -17.67
CA GLY A 118 -1.85 0.54 -17.88
C GLY A 118 -0.99 0.78 -16.63
N LYS A 119 -1.58 0.96 -15.46
CA LYS A 119 -0.86 1.17 -14.18
C LYS A 119 0.24 0.14 -13.94
N THR A 120 -0.13 -1.13 -13.87
CA THR A 120 0.81 -2.25 -13.59
C THR A 120 1.97 -2.30 -14.59
N THR A 121 1.67 -2.19 -15.89
CA THR A 121 2.69 -2.21 -16.93
C THR A 121 3.67 -1.05 -16.80
N THR A 122 3.15 0.18 -16.62
CA THR A 122 4.01 1.36 -16.51
C THR A 122 4.80 1.37 -15.21
N THR A 123 4.19 0.96 -14.09
CA THR A 123 4.90 0.81 -12.80
C THR A 123 6.03 -0.20 -12.93
N SER A 124 5.80 -1.34 -13.60
CA SER A 124 6.84 -2.32 -13.88
C SER A 124 7.98 -1.74 -14.73
N MET A 125 7.66 -1.00 -15.79
CA MET A 125 8.67 -0.37 -16.65
C MET A 125 9.50 0.66 -15.88
N VAL A 126 8.87 1.55 -15.11
CA VAL A 126 9.56 2.55 -14.28
C VAL A 126 10.45 1.86 -13.25
N SER A 127 9.94 0.81 -12.61
CA SER A 127 10.68 0.03 -11.61
C SER A 127 11.93 -0.62 -12.19
N LEU A 128 11.80 -1.26 -13.36
CA LEU A 128 12.93 -1.89 -14.05
C LEU A 128 13.97 -0.87 -14.52
N ILE A 129 13.54 0.29 -15.01
CA ILE A 129 14.46 1.36 -15.42
C ILE A 129 15.29 1.83 -14.22
N LEU A 130 14.64 2.09 -13.08
CA LEU A 130 15.33 2.53 -11.86
C LEU A 130 16.26 1.44 -11.32
N GLU A 131 15.81 0.19 -11.33
CA GLU A 131 16.65 -0.95 -10.90
C GLU A 131 17.90 -1.09 -11.77
N HIS A 132 17.76 -1.06 -13.10
CA HIS A 132 18.89 -1.14 -14.03
C HIS A 132 19.81 0.09 -13.98
N ALA A 133 19.27 1.23 -13.55
CA ALA A 133 20.09 2.42 -13.26
C ALA A 133 20.87 2.30 -11.93
N GLY A 134 20.73 1.20 -11.19
CA GLY A 134 21.44 0.95 -9.94
C GLY A 134 20.91 1.78 -8.75
N THR A 135 19.68 2.26 -8.80
CA THR A 135 19.12 3.12 -7.74
C THR A 135 18.55 2.35 -6.55
N ASP A 136 18.43 1.02 -6.62
CA ASP A 136 17.90 0.14 -5.56
C ASP A 136 16.57 0.65 -4.94
N PRO A 137 15.49 0.80 -5.74
CA PRO A 137 14.22 1.32 -5.26
C PRO A 137 13.44 0.30 -4.44
N THR A 138 12.59 0.77 -3.50
CA THR A 138 11.47 -0.02 -2.99
C THR A 138 10.33 0.05 -4.00
N ILE A 139 9.78 -1.09 -4.35
CA ILE A 139 8.81 -1.25 -5.44
C ILE A 139 7.60 -1.99 -4.93
N LEU A 140 6.40 -1.51 -5.30
CA LEU A 140 5.13 -2.16 -5.03
C LEU A 140 4.25 -2.13 -6.28
N ILE A 141 3.96 -3.31 -6.84
CA ILE A 141 3.21 -3.48 -8.09
C ILE A 141 1.93 -4.27 -7.80
N GLY A 142 0.85 -3.97 -8.49
CA GLY A 142 -0.43 -4.68 -8.34
C GLY A 142 -0.45 -6.10 -8.94
N GLY A 143 0.59 -6.47 -9.69
CA GLY A 143 0.76 -7.79 -10.30
C GLY A 143 2.10 -8.43 -9.93
N ASN A 144 2.30 -9.68 -10.34
CA ASN A 144 3.56 -10.37 -10.15
C ASN A 144 4.55 -9.99 -11.28
N LEU A 145 5.75 -9.58 -10.92
CA LEU A 145 6.85 -9.30 -11.85
C LEU A 145 7.95 -10.36 -11.64
N PRO A 146 8.22 -11.20 -12.64
CA PRO A 146 9.18 -12.31 -12.51
C PRO A 146 10.57 -11.87 -12.07
N GLU A 147 11.02 -10.69 -12.51
CA GLU A 147 12.32 -10.11 -12.19
C GLU A 147 12.50 -9.83 -10.69
N PHE A 148 11.42 -9.65 -9.96
CA PHE A 148 11.42 -9.42 -8.51
C PHE A 148 10.87 -10.62 -7.72
N HIS A 149 10.56 -11.73 -8.42
CA HIS A 149 9.97 -12.95 -7.82
C HIS A 149 8.69 -12.69 -7.01
N GLY A 150 7.95 -11.62 -7.36
CA GLY A 150 6.75 -11.21 -6.63
C GLY A 150 6.21 -9.86 -7.09
N ASN A 151 5.40 -9.28 -6.24
CA ASN A 151 4.76 -7.98 -6.44
C ASN A 151 5.43 -6.84 -5.68
N ALA A 152 6.43 -7.15 -4.86
CA ALA A 152 7.17 -6.17 -4.07
C ALA A 152 8.68 -6.48 -4.09
N LYS A 153 9.48 -5.43 -4.05
CA LYS A 153 10.91 -5.46 -3.78
C LYS A 153 11.23 -4.40 -2.74
N ILE A 154 11.96 -4.77 -1.72
CA ILE A 154 12.44 -3.82 -0.72
C ILE A 154 13.84 -3.36 -1.09
N GLY A 155 13.98 -2.10 -1.46
CA GLY A 155 15.25 -1.44 -1.70
C GLY A 155 15.72 -0.61 -0.50
N HIS A 156 16.97 -0.18 -0.54
CA HIS A 156 17.60 0.57 0.56
C HIS A 156 17.85 2.04 0.21
N SER A 157 17.33 2.49 -0.92
CA SER A 157 17.48 3.89 -1.36
C SER A 157 16.29 4.76 -0.96
N GLY A 158 16.38 6.05 -1.29
CA GLY A 158 15.26 6.99 -1.12
C GLY A 158 14.19 6.91 -2.21
N TYR A 159 14.22 5.92 -3.10
CA TYR A 159 13.22 5.75 -4.16
C TYR A 159 12.13 4.76 -3.76
N PHE A 160 10.88 5.16 -4.02
CA PHE A 160 9.71 4.32 -3.85
C PHE A 160 8.84 4.38 -5.11
N VAL A 161 8.44 3.25 -5.65
CA VAL A 161 7.57 3.17 -6.84
C VAL A 161 6.35 2.34 -6.52
N THR A 162 5.15 2.87 -6.78
CA THR A 162 3.90 2.14 -6.55
C THR A 162 2.83 2.49 -7.57
N GLU A 163 1.87 1.58 -7.72
CA GLU A 163 0.61 1.89 -8.37
C GLU A 163 -0.28 2.73 -7.45
N ALA A 164 -1.03 3.64 -8.04
CA ALA A 164 -2.02 4.48 -7.39
C ALA A 164 -3.41 4.14 -7.95
N CYS A 165 -4.14 3.29 -7.21
CA CYS A 165 -5.47 2.85 -7.60
C CYS A 165 -6.50 3.92 -7.25
N GLU A 166 -7.29 4.34 -8.22
CA GLU A 166 -8.35 5.34 -8.08
C GLU A 166 -9.60 4.78 -7.38
N TYR A 167 -9.79 3.47 -7.40
CA TYR A 167 -10.98 2.85 -6.84
C TYR A 167 -11.19 3.21 -5.37
N MET A 168 -12.40 3.64 -5.03
CA MET A 168 -12.79 4.14 -3.71
C MET A 168 -11.88 5.27 -3.20
N ASP A 169 -11.34 6.09 -4.11
CA ASP A 169 -10.43 7.20 -3.78
C ASP A 169 -9.19 6.77 -2.97
N SER A 170 -8.80 5.50 -3.04
CA SER A 170 -7.73 4.95 -2.21
C SER A 170 -6.38 5.62 -2.47
N PHE A 171 -6.12 6.10 -3.70
CA PHE A 171 -4.90 6.83 -4.04
C PHE A 171 -4.78 8.18 -3.31
N LEU A 172 -5.90 8.79 -2.85
CA LEU A 172 -5.87 10.04 -2.08
C LEU A 172 -5.17 9.89 -0.71
N SER A 173 -4.92 8.67 -0.27
CA SER A 173 -4.11 8.40 0.92
C SER A 173 -2.61 8.46 0.65
N LEU A 174 -2.18 8.35 -0.62
CA LEU A 174 -0.78 8.36 -1.01
C LEU A 174 -0.17 9.76 -0.97
N ARG A 175 1.16 9.83 -0.95
CA ARG A 175 1.92 11.10 -0.91
C ARG A 175 3.08 11.05 -1.91
N PRO A 176 2.77 11.06 -3.22
CA PRO A 176 3.82 10.99 -4.24
C PRO A 176 4.57 12.31 -4.35
N LYS A 177 5.88 12.21 -4.58
CA LYS A 177 6.73 13.31 -5.06
C LYS A 177 6.59 13.47 -6.57
N ILE A 178 6.39 12.35 -7.27
CA ILE A 178 6.17 12.29 -8.72
C ILE A 178 4.89 11.49 -8.97
N GLU A 179 3.95 12.10 -9.66
CA GLU A 179 2.74 11.46 -10.14
C GLU A 179 2.82 11.25 -11.64
N ILE A 180 2.46 10.05 -12.10
CA ILE A 180 2.28 9.74 -13.51
C ILE A 180 0.81 9.43 -13.74
N ILE A 181 0.12 10.23 -14.55
CA ILE A 181 -1.28 10.02 -14.96
C ILE A 181 -1.27 9.50 -16.39
N LEU A 182 -1.67 8.24 -16.59
CA LEU A 182 -1.61 7.60 -17.90
C LEU A 182 -2.81 7.97 -18.78
N ASN A 183 -4.00 7.89 -18.21
CA ASN A 183 -5.28 8.17 -18.86
C ASN A 183 -6.37 8.26 -17.78
N ILE A 184 -7.48 8.89 -18.14
CA ILE A 184 -8.68 8.95 -17.32
C ILE A 184 -9.85 8.53 -18.21
N ASP A 185 -10.49 7.43 -17.88
CA ASP A 185 -11.62 6.87 -18.62
C ASP A 185 -12.72 6.40 -17.64
N SER A 186 -13.89 6.10 -18.17
CA SER A 186 -15.03 5.64 -17.39
C SER A 186 -14.80 4.20 -16.92
N ASP A 187 -14.52 4.04 -15.63
CA ASP A 187 -14.40 2.74 -14.95
C ASP A 187 -14.93 2.86 -13.51
N HIS A 188 -15.11 1.73 -12.84
CA HIS A 188 -15.56 1.69 -11.44
C HIS A 188 -16.84 2.50 -11.18
N LEU A 189 -17.84 2.38 -12.11
CA LEU A 189 -19.11 3.11 -12.03
C LEU A 189 -20.03 2.62 -10.89
N ASP A 190 -19.64 1.58 -10.18
CA ASP A 190 -20.21 1.17 -8.89
C ASP A 190 -19.85 2.13 -7.76
N TYR A 191 -18.73 2.85 -7.88
CA TYR A 191 -18.28 3.88 -6.94
C TYR A 191 -18.40 5.29 -7.51
N PHE A 192 -17.84 5.53 -8.70
CA PHE A 192 -17.93 6.83 -9.38
C PHE A 192 -19.27 7.01 -10.10
N LYS A 193 -19.88 8.17 -9.95
CA LYS A 193 -21.18 8.46 -10.60
C LYS A 193 -21.06 8.61 -12.11
N ASP A 194 -19.98 9.25 -12.55
CA ASP A 194 -19.73 9.64 -13.94
C ASP A 194 -18.25 9.98 -14.14
N ILE A 195 -17.88 10.30 -15.36
CA ILE A 195 -16.51 10.69 -15.73
C ILE A 195 -16.06 11.98 -15.02
N ASP A 196 -16.97 12.92 -14.78
CA ASP A 196 -16.63 14.19 -14.13
C ASP A 196 -16.23 13.94 -12.64
N HIS A 197 -16.87 12.97 -12.00
CA HIS A 197 -16.48 12.53 -10.66
C HIS A 197 -15.10 11.89 -10.65
N ILE A 198 -14.79 11.07 -11.66
CA ILE A 198 -13.45 10.46 -11.82
C ILE A 198 -12.39 11.54 -12.03
N VAL A 199 -12.61 12.45 -12.98
CA VAL A 199 -11.71 13.58 -13.25
C VAL A 199 -11.46 14.41 -11.99
N LYS A 200 -12.52 14.68 -11.21
CA LYS A 200 -12.39 15.41 -9.94
C LYS A 200 -11.54 14.67 -8.92
N SER A 201 -11.64 13.33 -8.87
CA SER A 201 -10.81 12.51 -7.98
C SER A 201 -9.33 12.58 -8.38
N PHE A 202 -9.01 12.48 -9.68
CA PHE A 202 -7.64 12.66 -10.19
C PHE A 202 -7.11 14.08 -9.93
N ASP A 203 -7.93 15.11 -10.12
CA ASP A 203 -7.57 16.49 -9.76
C ASP A 203 -7.22 16.62 -8.28
N ASN A 204 -8.01 16.02 -7.38
CA ASN A 204 -7.71 15.99 -5.96
C ASN A 204 -6.39 15.25 -5.67
N PHE A 205 -6.10 14.16 -6.39
CA PHE A 205 -4.86 13.42 -6.21
C PHE A 205 -3.65 14.24 -6.65
N SER A 206 -3.73 14.92 -7.80
CA SER A 206 -2.66 15.78 -8.31
C SER A 206 -2.30 16.93 -7.35
N HIS A 207 -3.27 17.41 -6.57
CA HIS A 207 -3.02 18.43 -5.55
C HIS A 207 -2.23 17.92 -4.33
N LEU A 208 -2.02 16.60 -4.20
CA LEU A 208 -1.19 16.00 -3.15
C LEU A 208 0.30 16.03 -3.49
N VAL A 209 0.65 16.25 -4.76
CA VAL A 209 2.04 16.40 -5.19
C VAL A 209 2.59 17.72 -4.63
N PRO A 210 3.73 17.70 -3.93
CA PRO A 210 4.30 18.91 -3.34
C PRO A 210 4.80 19.88 -4.42
N ARG A 211 5.01 21.15 -4.06
CA ARG A 211 5.43 22.20 -5.02
C ARG A 211 6.75 21.91 -5.74
N ASP A 212 7.62 21.14 -5.13
CA ASP A 212 8.89 20.69 -5.67
C ASP A 212 8.82 19.27 -6.26
N GLY A 213 7.61 18.78 -6.47
CA GLY A 213 7.31 17.52 -7.15
C GLY A 213 6.97 17.72 -8.62
N PHE A 214 6.64 16.63 -9.29
CA PHE A 214 6.33 16.62 -10.72
C PHE A 214 5.07 15.82 -11.00
N ILE A 215 4.29 16.30 -11.98
CA ILE A 215 3.17 15.57 -12.57
C ILE A 215 3.52 15.31 -14.03
N VAL A 216 3.47 14.05 -14.43
CA VAL A 216 3.66 13.61 -15.81
C VAL A 216 2.31 13.12 -16.33
N ALA A 217 1.73 13.83 -17.25
CA ALA A 217 0.44 13.48 -17.85
C ALA A 217 0.52 13.59 -19.37
N PHE A 218 -0.35 12.84 -20.04
CA PHE A 218 -0.56 12.98 -21.48
C PHE A 218 -1.55 14.13 -21.73
N ASP A 219 -1.23 14.98 -22.75
CA ASP A 219 -2.08 16.11 -23.18
C ASP A 219 -3.11 15.66 -24.24
#